data_d84cc05f1c606a94b1fdf8c03f477b0e
#
_entry.id   d84cc05f1c606a94b1fdf8c03f477b0e
#
_cell.length_a   1.000
_cell.length_b   1.000
_cell.length_c   1.000
_cell.angle_alpha   90.00
_cell.angle_beta   90.00
_cell.angle_gamma   90.00
#
_symmetry.space_group_name_H-M   'P 1'
#
loop_
_entity.id
_entity.type
_entity.pdbx_description
1 polymer ?
#
loop_
_entity_poly.entity_id
_entity_poly.type
_entity_poly.pdbx_seq_one_letter_code
_entity_poly.pdbx_strand_id
1 'polypeptide(L)'
;YRIGSSVEFDWCCVNTTWSLKEKGFKEVVMINCNPETVSTDFDVLDKLYFEELTLERVLDIIEREKNPAVVVSVGGQIPNNLALKLDRSGAKILGTSAKDIDRAEDRSKFSDMLDNLEIEQPKWSKLESLDKSKVFANRIGYPVLIRPSYVLSGSAMSVAYDEFQLEDYLKKATDVSEEHPVVISKFMLNAREVEVDG
;
A
#
# COMPACT_ATOMS: atom_id res chain seq x y z
N TYR A 1 -10.11 13.73 0.29
CA TYR A 1 -11.20 12.82 -0.10
C TYR A 1 -10.87 12.20 -1.46
N ARG A 2 -10.60 10.93 -1.50
CA ARG A 2 -10.32 10.20 -2.75
C ARG A 2 -11.52 9.31 -3.03
N ILE A 3 -12.29 9.64 -4.03
CA ILE A 3 -13.34 8.79 -4.59
C ILE A 3 -12.70 7.93 -5.66
N GLY A 4 -12.92 6.63 -5.56
CA GLY A 4 -12.50 5.69 -6.57
C GLY A 4 -11.09 5.16 -6.37
N SER A 5 -10.99 3.92 -6.11
CA SER A 5 -9.91 3.04 -6.49
C SER A 5 -10.27 2.44 -7.84
N SER A 6 -9.33 1.81 -8.49
CA SER A 6 -9.54 1.15 -9.76
C SER A 6 -10.63 0.07 -9.67
N VAL A 7 -11.25 -0.24 -10.78
CA VAL A 7 -12.36 -1.22 -10.87
C VAL A 7 -11.97 -2.63 -10.39
N GLU A 8 -10.70 -2.98 -10.46
CA GLU A 8 -10.19 -4.26 -9.95
C GLU A 8 -10.36 -4.41 -8.44
N PHE A 9 -10.24 -3.34 -7.66
CA PHE A 9 -10.48 -3.38 -6.21
C PHE A 9 -11.98 -3.53 -5.89
N ASP A 10 -12.86 -2.93 -6.68
CA ASP A 10 -14.29 -3.13 -6.57
C ASP A 10 -14.65 -4.60 -6.84
N TRP A 11 -14.11 -5.17 -7.92
CA TRP A 11 -14.25 -6.58 -8.26
C TRP A 11 -13.74 -7.51 -7.15
N CYS A 12 -12.57 -7.23 -6.58
CA CYS A 12 -12.02 -7.97 -5.46
C CYS A 12 -12.93 -7.92 -4.23
N CYS A 13 -13.50 -6.75 -3.90
CA CYS A 13 -14.45 -6.60 -2.80
C CYS A 13 -15.73 -7.41 -3.00
N VAL A 14 -16.32 -7.37 -4.20
CA VAL A 14 -17.51 -8.15 -4.55
C VAL A 14 -17.26 -9.64 -4.42
N ASN A 15 -16.19 -10.15 -5.04
CA ASN A 15 -15.86 -11.58 -4.99
C ASN A 15 -15.51 -12.04 -3.57
N THR A 16 -14.83 -11.23 -2.79
CA THR A 16 -14.54 -11.52 -1.38
C THR A 16 -15.83 -11.61 -0.59
N THR A 17 -16.77 -10.70 -0.80
CA THR A 17 -18.08 -10.74 -0.14
C THR A 17 -18.82 -12.03 -0.46
N TRP A 18 -18.93 -12.40 -1.72
CA TRP A 18 -19.57 -13.66 -2.14
C TRP A 18 -18.87 -14.88 -1.58
N SER A 19 -17.54 -14.92 -1.62
CA SER A 19 -16.76 -16.03 -1.07
C SER A 19 -16.94 -16.17 0.45
N LEU A 20 -17.03 -15.07 1.18
CA LEU A 20 -17.31 -15.09 2.62
C LEU A 20 -18.70 -15.65 2.90
N LYS A 21 -19.73 -15.24 2.15
CA LYS A 21 -21.09 -15.77 2.26
C LYS A 21 -21.15 -17.27 1.96
N GLU A 22 -20.49 -17.74 0.90
CA GLU A 22 -20.37 -19.16 0.57
C GLU A 22 -19.67 -19.98 1.65
N LYS A 23 -18.71 -19.38 2.37
CA LYS A 23 -18.01 -20.00 3.52
C LYS A 23 -18.83 -19.96 4.81
N GLY A 24 -20.06 -19.47 4.78
CA GLY A 24 -20.99 -19.49 5.90
C GLY A 24 -20.86 -18.32 6.88
N PHE A 25 -20.20 -17.24 6.50
CA PHE A 25 -20.28 -16.00 7.27
C PHE A 25 -21.71 -15.47 7.21
N LYS A 26 -22.30 -15.19 8.39
CA LYS A 26 -23.71 -14.84 8.51
C LYS A 26 -24.02 -13.43 8.03
N GLU A 27 -23.08 -12.56 8.17
CA GLU A 27 -23.21 -11.14 7.80
C GLU A 27 -21.87 -10.63 7.27
N VAL A 28 -21.90 -9.94 6.13
CA VAL A 28 -20.77 -9.27 5.52
C VAL A 28 -21.08 -7.78 5.44
N VAL A 29 -20.26 -7.00 6.12
CA VAL A 29 -20.40 -5.54 6.25
C VAL A 29 -19.34 -4.87 5.42
N MET A 30 -19.72 -3.86 4.64
CA MET A 30 -18.81 -3.03 3.85
C MET A 30 -18.72 -1.63 4.46
N ILE A 31 -17.50 -1.09 4.48
CA ILE A 31 -17.26 0.34 4.72
C ILE A 31 -16.68 0.90 3.43
N ASN A 32 -17.39 1.80 2.78
CA ASN A 32 -16.94 2.41 1.53
C ASN A 32 -17.62 3.78 1.35
N CYS A 33 -16.88 4.74 0.82
CA CYS A 33 -17.38 6.10 0.55
C CYS A 33 -17.55 6.40 -0.94
N ASN A 34 -17.42 5.41 -1.80
CA ASN A 34 -17.61 5.59 -3.23
C ASN A 34 -19.05 5.21 -3.64
N PRO A 35 -19.85 6.17 -4.13
CA PRO A 35 -21.24 5.89 -4.54
C PRO A 35 -21.37 5.18 -5.89
N GLU A 36 -20.27 5.04 -6.64
CA GLU A 36 -20.28 4.56 -8.02
C GLU A 36 -19.58 3.19 -8.15
N THR A 37 -19.78 2.29 -7.17
CA THR A 37 -19.16 0.96 -7.16
C THR A 37 -20.20 -0.13 -6.91
N VAL A 38 -20.03 -1.28 -7.56
CA VAL A 38 -20.88 -2.46 -7.39
C VAL A 38 -20.75 -3.04 -5.99
N SER A 39 -19.59 -2.91 -5.33
CA SER A 39 -19.38 -3.38 -3.96
C SER A 39 -20.22 -2.66 -2.91
N THR A 40 -20.88 -1.56 -3.27
CA THR A 40 -21.83 -0.84 -2.40
C THR A 40 -23.29 -1.14 -2.71
N ASP A 41 -23.56 -1.98 -3.71
CA ASP A 41 -24.92 -2.33 -4.10
C ASP A 41 -25.61 -3.21 -3.05
N PHE A 42 -26.92 -3.01 -2.88
CA PHE A 42 -27.74 -3.65 -1.86
C PHE A 42 -27.83 -5.19 -2.02
N ASP A 43 -27.62 -5.71 -3.20
CA ASP A 43 -27.69 -7.14 -3.51
C ASP A 43 -26.32 -7.86 -3.35
N VAL A 44 -25.25 -7.13 -3.13
CA VAL A 44 -23.92 -7.69 -2.91
C VAL A 44 -23.67 -8.00 -1.44
N LEU A 45 -23.96 -7.06 -0.55
CA LEU A 45 -23.61 -7.12 0.87
C LEU A 45 -24.85 -7.10 1.78
N ASP A 46 -24.65 -7.40 3.05
CA ASP A 46 -25.73 -7.41 4.04
C ASP A 46 -25.91 -6.05 4.72
N LYS A 47 -24.83 -5.29 4.86
CA LYS A 47 -24.85 -3.96 5.47
C LYS A 47 -23.75 -3.06 4.88
N LEU A 48 -24.10 -1.83 4.61
CA LEU A 48 -23.18 -0.78 4.15
C LEU A 48 -23.07 0.33 5.19
N TYR A 49 -21.84 0.70 5.54
CA TYR A 49 -21.50 1.96 6.13
C TYR A 49 -20.90 2.86 5.07
N PHE A 50 -21.67 3.85 4.67
CA PHE A 50 -21.23 4.85 3.69
C PHE A 50 -20.46 5.95 4.41
N GLU A 51 -19.19 5.67 4.70
CA GLU A 51 -18.32 6.48 5.54
C GLU A 51 -16.90 6.57 4.97
N GLU A 52 -16.19 7.63 5.36
CA GLU A 52 -14.79 7.78 5.04
C GLU A 52 -13.93 6.74 5.78
N LEU A 53 -12.93 6.20 5.08
CA LEU A 53 -12.02 5.20 5.62
C LEU A 53 -10.90 5.89 6.44
N THR A 54 -11.27 6.48 7.58
CA THR A 54 -10.32 6.93 8.61
C THR A 54 -10.20 5.88 9.72
N LEU A 55 -9.08 5.92 10.46
CA LEU A 55 -8.88 4.97 11.57
C LEU A 55 -10.00 5.04 12.60
N GLU A 56 -10.36 6.26 12.99
CA GLU A 56 -11.38 6.54 14.01
C GLU A 56 -12.75 6.00 13.58
N ARG A 57 -13.17 6.30 12.35
CA ARG A 57 -14.46 5.83 11.82
C ARG A 57 -14.53 4.32 11.70
N VAL A 58 -13.45 3.70 11.23
CA VAL A 58 -13.38 2.24 11.12
C VAL A 58 -13.44 1.60 12.51
N LEU A 59 -12.75 2.15 13.51
CA LEU A 59 -12.80 1.64 14.88
C LEU A 59 -14.19 1.82 15.52
N ASP A 60 -14.85 2.97 15.32
CA ASP A 60 -16.24 3.19 15.78
C ASP A 60 -17.21 2.14 15.20
N ILE A 61 -17.04 1.81 13.92
CA ILE A 61 -17.87 0.78 13.25
C ILE A 61 -17.54 -0.61 13.77
N ILE A 62 -16.26 -0.95 13.97
CA ILE A 62 -15.82 -2.21 14.55
C ILE A 62 -16.45 -2.41 15.94
N GLU A 63 -16.41 -1.38 16.80
CA GLU A 63 -17.03 -1.41 18.12
C GLU A 63 -18.56 -1.60 18.02
N ARG A 64 -19.23 -0.84 17.15
CA ARG A 64 -20.67 -0.92 16.90
C ARG A 64 -21.09 -2.31 16.43
N GLU A 65 -20.31 -2.95 15.58
CA GLU A 65 -20.53 -4.31 15.06
C GLU A 65 -20.02 -5.41 16.01
N LYS A 66 -19.68 -5.08 17.26
CA LYS A 66 -19.24 -6.00 18.32
C LYS A 66 -17.95 -6.74 17.99
N ASN A 67 -16.97 -5.99 17.48
CA ASN A 67 -15.63 -6.46 17.16
C ASN A 67 -15.58 -7.62 16.14
N PRO A 68 -16.13 -7.44 14.93
CA PRO A 68 -16.04 -8.43 13.87
C PRO A 68 -14.60 -8.58 13.40
N ALA A 69 -14.34 -9.62 12.63
CA ALA A 69 -13.09 -9.72 11.90
C ALA A 69 -13.12 -8.82 10.65
N VAL A 70 -11.97 -8.26 10.28
CA VAL A 70 -11.83 -7.23 9.24
C VAL A 70 -10.93 -7.73 8.12
N VAL A 71 -11.37 -7.59 6.88
CA VAL A 71 -10.54 -7.79 5.68
C VAL A 71 -10.13 -6.43 5.12
N VAL A 72 -8.84 -6.20 4.95
CA VAL A 72 -8.29 -4.93 4.42
C VAL A 72 -7.60 -5.10 3.08
N SER A 73 -7.03 -6.27 2.81
CA SER A 73 -6.12 -6.51 1.68
C SER A 73 -6.76 -6.46 0.29
N VAL A 74 -8.09 -6.46 0.20
CA VAL A 74 -8.83 -6.43 -1.08
C VAL A 74 -9.39 -5.05 -1.44
N GLY A 75 -9.24 -4.07 -0.55
CA GLY A 75 -9.83 -2.73 -0.71
C GLY A 75 -8.92 -1.69 -1.34
N GLY A 76 -7.71 -2.06 -1.73
CA GLY A 76 -6.72 -1.15 -2.30
C GLY A 76 -5.91 -0.39 -1.24
N GLN A 77 -5.32 0.73 -1.65
CA GLN A 77 -4.30 1.44 -0.86
C GLN A 77 -4.82 2.01 0.46
N ILE A 78 -6.05 2.54 0.49
CA ILE A 78 -6.58 3.19 1.71
C ILE A 78 -6.74 2.18 2.84
N PRO A 79 -7.42 1.02 2.68
CA PRO A 79 -7.46 0.00 3.71
C PRO A 79 -6.07 -0.56 4.07
N ASN A 80 -5.18 -0.76 3.10
CA ASN A 80 -3.82 -1.24 3.35
C ASN A 80 -3.06 -0.29 4.27
N ASN A 81 -3.19 1.02 4.08
CA ASN A 81 -2.57 2.04 4.94
C ASN A 81 -3.10 2.01 6.39
N LEU A 82 -4.30 1.48 6.60
CA LEU A 82 -4.90 1.34 7.93
C LEU A 82 -4.53 0.02 8.62
N ALA A 83 -4.04 -0.99 7.88
CA ALA A 83 -3.86 -2.35 8.37
C ALA A 83 -3.09 -2.43 9.68
N LEU A 84 -1.89 -1.84 9.75
CA LEU A 84 -1.08 -1.85 10.99
C LEU A 84 -1.72 -1.05 12.12
N LYS A 85 -2.39 0.06 11.81
CA LYS A 85 -3.03 0.91 12.83
C LYS A 85 -4.21 0.17 13.44
N LEU A 86 -5.00 -0.53 12.63
CA LEU A 86 -6.11 -1.38 13.08
C LEU A 86 -5.64 -2.57 13.92
N ASP A 87 -4.60 -3.28 13.47
CA ASP A 87 -4.02 -4.41 14.21
C ASP A 87 -3.50 -3.97 15.59
N ARG A 88 -2.78 -2.85 15.67
CA ARG A 88 -2.32 -2.26 16.93
C ARG A 88 -3.45 -1.81 17.85
N SER A 89 -4.61 -1.47 17.29
CA SER A 89 -5.82 -1.13 18.05
C SER A 89 -6.63 -2.36 18.46
N GLY A 90 -6.15 -3.57 18.16
CA GLY A 90 -6.76 -4.84 18.57
C GLY A 90 -7.81 -5.38 17.59
N ALA A 91 -7.96 -4.80 16.40
CA ALA A 91 -8.83 -5.35 15.37
C ALA A 91 -8.31 -6.70 14.86
N LYS A 92 -9.20 -7.66 14.69
CA LYS A 92 -8.86 -8.99 14.14
C LYS A 92 -8.80 -8.92 12.62
N ILE A 93 -7.60 -8.88 12.05
CA ILE A 93 -7.40 -8.86 10.60
C ILE A 93 -7.50 -10.29 10.04
N LEU A 94 -8.29 -10.46 8.97
CA LEU A 94 -8.41 -11.69 8.18
C LEU A 94 -7.71 -11.54 6.83
N GLY A 95 -7.33 -12.68 6.25
CA GLY A 95 -6.58 -12.71 5.00
C GLY A 95 -5.11 -12.42 5.25
N THR A 96 -4.51 -11.55 4.43
CA THR A 96 -3.12 -11.16 4.61
C THR A 96 -2.92 -10.42 5.93
N SER A 97 -1.93 -10.83 6.72
CA SER A 97 -1.66 -10.21 8.01
C SER A 97 -1.23 -8.75 7.86
N ALA A 98 -1.55 -7.91 8.84
CA ALA A 98 -1.15 -6.51 8.83
C ALA A 98 0.37 -6.32 8.68
N LYS A 99 1.17 -7.24 9.26
CA LYS A 99 2.63 -7.23 9.13
C LYS A 99 3.11 -7.57 7.72
N ASP A 100 2.42 -8.48 7.04
CA ASP A 100 2.80 -8.88 5.68
C ASP A 100 2.34 -7.84 4.65
N ILE A 101 1.18 -7.19 4.90
CA ILE A 101 0.78 -5.98 4.14
C ILE A 101 1.85 -4.89 4.28
N ASP A 102 2.28 -4.59 5.50
CA ASP A 102 3.32 -3.59 5.75
C ASP A 102 4.67 -3.97 5.10
N ARG A 103 5.04 -5.24 5.08
CA ARG A 103 6.25 -5.70 4.38
C ARG A 103 6.17 -5.53 2.87
N ALA A 104 4.98 -5.72 2.29
CA ALA A 104 4.77 -5.54 0.86
C ALA A 104 4.73 -4.06 0.45
N GLU A 105 4.10 -3.21 1.27
CA GLU A 105 3.88 -1.80 0.98
C GLU A 105 5.10 -0.92 1.32
N ASP A 106 5.85 -1.25 2.38
CA ASP A 106 7.08 -0.56 2.76
C ASP A 106 8.24 -1.06 1.89
N ARG A 107 8.68 -0.22 0.97
CA ARG A 107 9.70 -0.58 -0.03
C ARG A 107 11.04 -0.97 0.60
N SER A 108 11.39 -0.44 1.77
CA SER A 108 12.62 -0.85 2.46
C SER A 108 12.49 -2.24 3.04
N LYS A 109 11.36 -2.56 3.67
CA LYS A 109 11.08 -3.89 4.22
C LYS A 109 10.94 -4.94 3.14
N PHE A 110 10.34 -4.55 2.00
CA PHE A 110 10.25 -5.43 0.84
C PHE A 110 11.65 -5.74 0.27
N SER A 111 12.49 -4.71 0.10
CA SER A 111 13.87 -4.92 -0.37
C SER A 111 14.71 -5.73 0.60
N ASP A 112 14.59 -5.50 1.92
CA ASP A 112 15.22 -6.34 2.95
C ASP A 112 14.76 -7.79 2.87
N MET A 113 13.48 -8.02 2.60
CA MET A 113 12.93 -9.37 2.42
C MET A 113 13.53 -10.06 1.19
N LEU A 114 13.66 -9.36 0.05
CA LEU A 114 14.29 -9.91 -1.15
C LEU A 114 15.76 -10.25 -0.91
N ASP A 115 16.51 -9.39 -0.22
CA ASP A 115 17.90 -9.65 0.14
C ASP A 115 18.03 -10.89 1.03
N ASN A 116 17.14 -11.05 2.02
CA ASN A 116 17.12 -12.24 2.90
C ASN A 116 16.74 -13.55 2.16
N LEU A 117 16.00 -13.45 1.07
CA LEU A 117 15.63 -14.56 0.21
C LEU A 117 16.67 -14.82 -0.91
N GLU A 118 17.75 -14.04 -0.92
CA GLU A 118 18.79 -14.09 -1.97
C GLU A 118 18.24 -13.84 -3.39
N ILE A 119 17.15 -13.05 -3.48
CA ILE A 119 16.56 -12.65 -4.76
C ILE A 119 17.29 -11.40 -5.25
N GLU A 120 17.86 -11.50 -6.45
CA GLU A 120 18.57 -10.38 -7.06
C GLU A 120 17.68 -9.18 -7.28
N GLN A 121 18.16 -8.02 -6.88
CA GLN A 121 17.49 -6.73 -7.08
C GLN A 121 18.52 -5.62 -7.38
N PRO A 122 18.11 -4.48 -7.97
CA PRO A 122 19.00 -3.34 -8.14
C PRO A 122 19.54 -2.86 -6.78
N LYS A 123 20.81 -2.46 -6.73
CA LYS A 123 21.41 -1.90 -5.51
C LYS A 123 20.54 -0.79 -4.96
N TRP A 124 20.22 -0.86 -3.68
CA TRP A 124 19.29 0.06 -3.03
C TRP A 124 19.80 0.54 -1.68
N SER A 125 19.22 1.61 -1.17
CA SER A 125 19.43 2.13 0.18
C SER A 125 18.19 2.86 0.66
N LYS A 126 17.91 2.73 1.95
CA LYS A 126 16.91 3.53 2.65
C LYS A 126 17.43 4.95 2.84
N LEU A 127 16.56 5.94 2.67
CA LEU A 127 16.88 7.33 2.97
C LEU A 127 17.04 7.50 4.49
N GLU A 128 18.25 7.83 4.92
CA GLU A 128 18.55 8.22 6.31
C GLU A 128 18.84 9.72 6.43
N SER A 129 19.54 10.27 5.44
CA SER A 129 19.81 11.68 5.30
C SER A 129 20.14 12.02 3.84
N LEU A 130 20.02 13.30 3.48
CA LEU A 130 20.37 13.78 2.14
C LEU A 130 21.83 13.46 1.79
N ASP A 131 22.75 13.71 2.72
CA ASP A 131 24.19 13.48 2.48
C ASP A 131 24.51 12.00 2.25
N LYS A 132 23.94 11.10 3.07
CA LYS A 132 24.11 9.65 2.87
C LYS A 132 23.53 9.19 1.54
N SER A 133 22.41 9.78 1.12
CA SER A 133 21.78 9.48 -0.16
C SER A 133 22.65 9.92 -1.35
N LYS A 134 23.26 11.09 -1.27
CA LYS A 134 24.22 11.56 -2.28
C LYS A 134 25.45 10.64 -2.35
N VAL A 135 26.03 10.29 -1.21
CA VAL A 135 27.16 9.34 -1.16
C VAL A 135 26.79 8.00 -1.78
N PHE A 136 25.61 7.47 -1.46
CA PHE A 136 25.13 6.23 -2.04
C PHE A 136 24.93 6.33 -3.56
N ALA A 137 24.23 7.38 -4.04
CA ALA A 137 23.97 7.59 -5.46
C ALA A 137 25.29 7.74 -6.26
N ASN A 138 26.24 8.51 -5.73
CA ASN A 138 27.57 8.67 -6.35
C ASN A 138 28.34 7.34 -6.42
N ARG A 139 28.20 6.49 -5.40
CA ARG A 139 28.85 5.17 -5.37
C ARG A 139 28.27 4.18 -6.39
N ILE A 140 26.96 4.14 -6.57
CA ILE A 140 26.31 3.22 -7.52
C ILE A 140 26.18 3.79 -8.92
N GLY A 141 26.42 5.09 -9.08
CA GLY A 141 26.30 5.85 -10.33
C GLY A 141 24.86 6.19 -10.70
N TYR A 142 24.71 7.35 -11.34
CA TYR A 142 23.42 7.77 -11.89
C TYR A 142 23.08 7.00 -13.19
N PRO A 143 21.82 6.93 -13.60
CA PRO A 143 20.65 7.44 -12.89
C PRO A 143 20.24 6.55 -11.71
N VAL A 144 19.54 7.17 -10.76
CA VAL A 144 18.94 6.49 -9.59
C VAL A 144 17.44 6.74 -9.54
N LEU A 145 16.70 5.75 -9.05
CA LEU A 145 15.26 5.80 -8.88
C LEU A 145 14.93 6.08 -7.41
N ILE A 146 14.08 7.07 -7.18
CA ILE A 146 13.57 7.46 -5.87
C ILE A 146 12.16 6.90 -5.74
N ARG A 147 11.92 6.12 -4.68
CA ARG A 147 10.67 5.37 -4.47
C ARG A 147 10.13 5.63 -3.07
N PRO A 148 9.12 6.48 -2.90
CA PRO A 148 8.38 6.55 -1.64
C PRO A 148 7.61 5.24 -1.41
N SER A 149 7.39 4.90 -0.14
CA SER A 149 6.59 3.73 0.26
C SER A 149 5.10 4.10 0.35
N TYR A 150 4.23 3.10 0.33
CA TYR A 150 2.77 3.27 0.45
C TYR A 150 2.16 4.23 -0.58
N VAL A 151 2.66 4.23 -1.79
CA VAL A 151 2.14 5.03 -2.90
C VAL A 151 1.71 4.13 -4.05
N LEU A 152 0.62 4.51 -4.70
CA LEU A 152 0.02 3.76 -5.79
C LEU A 152 0.66 4.13 -7.13
N SER A 153 0.88 3.12 -7.99
CA SER A 153 1.18 3.28 -9.42
C SER A 153 2.32 4.26 -9.71
N GLY A 154 3.41 4.19 -8.95
CA GLY A 154 4.57 5.04 -9.20
C GLY A 154 4.38 6.53 -8.87
N SER A 155 3.30 6.89 -8.18
CA SER A 155 3.08 8.26 -7.71
C SER A 155 4.27 8.77 -6.92
N ALA A 156 4.75 9.98 -7.23
CA ALA A 156 5.95 10.59 -6.67
C ALA A 156 7.26 9.77 -6.85
N MET A 157 7.26 8.73 -7.69
CA MET A 157 8.50 8.09 -8.14
C MET A 157 9.21 8.99 -9.15
N SER A 158 10.53 9.10 -9.03
CA SER A 158 11.32 9.96 -9.89
C SER A 158 12.68 9.35 -10.21
N VAL A 159 13.16 9.55 -11.43
CA VAL A 159 14.50 9.13 -11.86
C VAL A 159 15.41 10.36 -11.87
N ALA A 160 16.44 10.35 -11.02
CA ALA A 160 17.43 11.40 -10.97
C ALA A 160 18.68 11.00 -11.79
N TYR A 161 19.10 11.88 -12.67
CA TYR A 161 20.26 11.69 -13.54
C TYR A 161 21.52 12.37 -13.00
N ASP A 162 21.36 13.21 -11.98
CA ASP A 162 22.45 13.94 -11.32
C ASP A 162 22.09 14.25 -9.86
N GLU A 163 23.07 14.82 -9.15
CA GLU A 163 22.92 15.15 -7.72
C GLU A 163 21.89 16.25 -7.46
N PHE A 164 21.75 17.21 -8.37
CA PHE A 164 20.80 18.31 -8.22
C PHE A 164 19.35 17.80 -8.31
N GLN A 165 19.07 16.96 -9.32
CA GLN A 165 17.76 16.31 -9.45
C GLN A 165 17.47 15.38 -8.27
N LEU A 166 18.48 14.66 -7.78
CA LEU A 166 18.32 13.80 -6.61
C LEU A 166 17.84 14.61 -5.39
N GLU A 167 18.46 15.75 -5.11
CA GLU A 167 18.08 16.59 -3.98
C GLU A 167 16.64 17.11 -4.09
N ASP A 168 16.25 17.62 -5.26
CA ASP A 168 14.89 18.13 -5.50
C ASP A 168 13.83 17.03 -5.36
N TYR A 169 14.09 15.86 -5.93
CA TYR A 169 13.15 14.75 -5.89
C TYR A 169 13.04 14.09 -4.50
N LEU A 170 14.14 14.05 -3.73
CA LEU A 170 14.11 13.55 -2.36
C LEU A 170 13.23 14.42 -1.46
N LYS A 171 13.31 15.73 -1.58
CA LYS A 171 12.43 16.65 -0.85
C LYS A 171 10.97 16.35 -1.15
N LYS A 172 10.60 16.28 -2.42
CA LYS A 172 9.23 15.97 -2.85
C LYS A 172 8.75 14.58 -2.39
N ALA A 173 9.61 13.57 -2.45
CA ALA A 173 9.27 12.22 -2.02
C ALA A 173 9.07 12.12 -0.50
N THR A 174 9.82 12.87 0.28
CA THR A 174 9.66 12.93 1.75
C THR A 174 8.35 13.60 2.14
N ASP A 175 7.95 14.67 1.44
CA ASP A 175 6.68 15.35 1.67
C ASP A 175 5.46 14.45 1.40
N VAL A 176 5.59 13.52 0.44
CA VAL A 176 4.51 12.55 0.10
C VAL A 176 4.46 11.36 1.06
N SER A 177 5.58 10.97 1.64
CA SER A 177 5.71 9.77 2.48
C SER A 177 6.33 10.12 3.84
N GLU A 178 5.65 10.96 4.61
CA GLU A 178 6.13 11.44 5.93
C GLU A 178 6.30 10.31 6.95
N GLU A 179 5.38 9.34 6.95
CA GLU A 179 5.37 8.23 7.93
C GLU A 179 6.26 7.04 7.53
N HIS A 180 6.71 6.98 6.29
CA HIS A 180 7.40 5.80 5.73
C HIS A 180 8.70 6.19 5.01
N PRO A 181 9.70 5.30 5.05
CA PRO A 181 10.98 5.60 4.44
C PRO A 181 10.90 5.67 2.91
N VAL A 182 11.65 6.60 2.35
CA VAL A 182 11.92 6.66 0.92
C VAL A 182 13.11 5.75 0.62
N VAL A 183 13.03 4.99 -0.47
CA VAL A 183 14.10 4.11 -0.95
C VAL A 183 14.71 4.70 -2.21
N ILE A 184 16.03 4.67 -2.29
CA ILE A 184 16.80 4.99 -3.49
C ILE A 184 17.37 3.70 -4.03
N SER A 185 17.26 3.49 -5.34
CA SER A 185 17.85 2.32 -6.00
C SER A 185 18.50 2.69 -7.33
N LYS A 186 19.39 1.82 -7.82
CA LYS A 186 19.92 1.95 -9.18
C LYS A 186 18.77 1.85 -10.18
N PHE A 187 18.70 2.81 -11.12
CA PHE A 187 17.80 2.70 -12.26
C PHE A 187 18.49 1.99 -13.41
N MET A 188 17.84 0.96 -13.93
CA MET A 188 18.40 0.11 -15.00
C MET A 188 18.05 0.69 -16.36
N LEU A 189 19.05 1.20 -17.07
CA LEU A 189 18.91 1.67 -18.45
C LEU A 189 19.02 0.52 -19.44
N ASN A 190 18.32 0.65 -20.57
CA ASN A 190 18.37 -0.31 -21.68
C ASN A 190 18.01 -1.75 -21.26
N ALA A 191 17.25 -1.92 -20.20
CA ALA A 191 16.71 -3.21 -19.79
C ALA A 191 15.39 -3.49 -20.50
N ARG A 192 15.10 -4.76 -20.77
CA ARG A 192 13.77 -5.21 -21.19
C ARG A 192 12.92 -5.40 -19.94
N GLU A 193 11.77 -4.72 -19.91
CA GLU A 193 10.79 -4.93 -18.87
C GLU A 193 9.93 -6.17 -19.18
N VAL A 194 9.74 -7.00 -18.16
CA VAL A 194 8.81 -8.13 -18.21
C VAL A 194 8.02 -8.11 -16.91
N GLU A 195 6.70 -8.00 -17.04
CA GLU A 195 5.77 -8.00 -15.91
C GLU A 195 4.98 -9.30 -15.92
N VAL A 196 4.74 -9.84 -14.74
CA VAL A 196 3.93 -11.06 -14.54
C VAL A 196 3.00 -10.79 -13.36
N ASP A 197 1.69 -10.83 -13.63
CA ASP A 197 0.63 -10.75 -12.62
C ASP A 197 0.14 -12.16 -12.26
N GLY A 198 -0.16 -12.39 -10.97
CA GLY A 198 -0.57 -13.69 -10.47
C GLY A 198 -1.75 -13.62 -9.51
#